data_30ab4d57a44ce0fb9b0437dab420038a
#
_entry.id   30ab4d57a44ce0fb9b0437dab420038a
#
_cell.length_a   1.000
_cell.length_b   1.000
_cell.length_c   1.000
_cell.angle_alpha   90.00
_cell.angle_beta   90.00
_cell.angle_gamma   90.00
#
_symmetry.space_group_name_H-M   'P 1'
#
loop_
_entity.id
_entity.type
_entity.pdbx_description
1 polymer ?
#
loop_
_entity_poly.entity_id
_entity_poly.type
_entity_poly.pdbx_seq_one_letter_code
_entity_poly.pdbx_strand_id
1 'polypeptide(L)'
;MGRRAWVVFLAFSLVLTGCDQVFRNNAEPFTERRDVQFNDWEVPPDFLPMNLHVVGLGDSLTQGVGDELKKGGYFERVASDLTEWEGISFVETENLAKRGRRSDQLVEQLEKPEIQASIKDADLIFMTIGGNDIMKVLKANLFKLKTAPFYKELEGYEKRLNEIFGTVRALNPDAPIVMSGLYNPMLIITDEVKEFETIITDWNQAIETTVALDGNSCFVPVKDLFEENANVVYHTDFFHPNAQGYDLMEERYLKYLEACGVPEVLQGELDR
;
A
#
# COMPACT_ATOMS: atom_id res chain seq x y z
N MET A 1 -31.88 38.64 -69.56
CA MET A 1 -31.62 37.71 -68.43
C MET A 1 -30.51 36.70 -68.75
N GLY A 2 -29.38 37.07 -69.28
CA GLY A 2 -28.39 36.08 -69.76
C GLY A 2 -26.93 36.31 -69.29
N ARG A 3 -26.55 37.49 -68.86
CA ARG A 3 -25.14 37.76 -68.54
C ARG A 3 -24.71 37.55 -67.09
N ARG A 4 -25.61 37.62 -66.15
CA ARG A 4 -25.29 37.41 -64.73
C ARG A 4 -25.21 35.93 -64.32
N ALA A 5 -25.87 34.99 -64.98
CA ALA A 5 -25.83 33.59 -64.71
C ALA A 5 -24.47 32.95 -65.09
N TRP A 6 -23.83 33.43 -66.19
CA TRP A 6 -22.53 32.91 -66.64
C TRP A 6 -21.36 33.29 -65.73
N VAL A 7 -21.39 34.49 -65.14
CA VAL A 7 -20.36 34.97 -64.24
C VAL A 7 -20.36 34.18 -62.90
N VAL A 8 -21.57 33.81 -62.41
CA VAL A 8 -21.68 32.99 -61.19
C VAL A 8 -21.24 31.55 -61.48
N PHE A 9 -21.49 31.00 -62.63
CA PHE A 9 -21.05 29.65 -62.98
C PHE A 9 -19.52 29.57 -63.18
N LEU A 10 -18.89 30.63 -63.73
CA LEU A 10 -17.44 30.68 -63.89
C LEU A 10 -16.74 30.87 -62.53
N ALA A 11 -17.31 31.66 -61.62
CA ALA A 11 -16.77 31.83 -60.28
C ALA A 11 -16.86 30.56 -59.42
N PHE A 12 -17.93 29.75 -59.59
CA PHE A 12 -18.12 28.47 -58.90
C PHE A 12 -17.20 27.36 -59.44
N SER A 13 -16.88 27.39 -60.72
CA SER A 13 -15.93 26.45 -61.35
C SER A 13 -14.48 26.70 -60.95
N LEU A 14 -14.12 27.95 -60.61
CA LEU A 14 -12.76 28.27 -60.16
C LEU A 14 -12.51 27.90 -58.71
N VAL A 15 -13.56 27.77 -57.86
CA VAL A 15 -13.42 27.35 -56.48
C VAL A 15 -13.25 25.82 -56.33
N LEU A 16 -13.74 25.04 -57.33
CA LEU A 16 -13.63 23.58 -57.28
C LEU A 16 -12.27 23.05 -57.75
N THR A 17 -11.47 23.86 -58.51
CA THR A 17 -10.13 23.46 -58.97
C THR A 17 -9.00 23.85 -58.00
N GLY A 18 -9.30 24.62 -56.96
CA GLY A 18 -8.30 25.08 -56.00
C GLY A 18 -7.98 24.08 -54.88
N CYS A 19 -8.85 23.09 -54.64
CA CYS A 19 -8.64 22.12 -53.51
C CYS A 19 -7.74 20.94 -53.87
N ASP A 20 -7.51 20.64 -55.14
CA ASP A 20 -6.76 19.45 -55.53
C ASP A 20 -5.23 19.70 -55.55
N GLN A 21 -4.78 20.96 -55.59
CA GLN A 21 -3.36 21.28 -55.55
C GLN A 21 -2.78 21.48 -54.17
N VAL A 22 -3.61 21.76 -53.14
CA VAL A 22 -3.13 21.95 -51.77
C VAL A 22 -2.80 20.62 -51.09
N PHE A 23 -3.39 19.52 -51.55
CA PHE A 23 -3.14 18.17 -50.95
C PHE A 23 -2.07 17.36 -51.67
N ARG A 24 -1.55 17.84 -52.86
CA ARG A 24 -0.54 17.08 -53.59
C ARG A 24 0.91 17.37 -53.24
N ASN A 25 1.21 18.43 -52.49
CA ASN A 25 2.61 18.83 -52.26
C ASN A 25 3.17 18.48 -50.88
N ASN A 26 2.44 17.80 -50.02
CA ASN A 26 2.94 17.36 -48.70
C ASN A 26 2.75 15.87 -48.40
N ALA A 27 2.48 15.05 -49.41
CA ALA A 27 2.69 13.62 -49.24
C ALA A 27 4.17 13.37 -49.57
N GLU A 28 5.03 13.47 -48.58
CA GLU A 28 6.29 12.75 -48.67
C GLU A 28 5.96 11.30 -49.02
N PRO A 29 6.64 10.68 -50.02
CA PRO A 29 6.43 9.28 -50.29
C PRO A 29 6.68 8.58 -48.97
N PHE A 30 5.73 7.75 -48.53
CA PHE A 30 5.95 6.78 -47.47
C PHE A 30 7.22 6.05 -47.87
N THR A 31 8.35 6.56 -47.36
CA THR A 31 9.62 5.86 -47.44
C THR A 31 9.37 4.52 -46.80
N GLU A 32 9.72 3.49 -47.53
CA GLU A 32 9.68 2.07 -47.24
C GLU A 32 9.46 1.80 -45.75
N ARG A 33 8.39 1.08 -45.41
CA ARG A 33 8.30 0.44 -44.11
C ARG A 33 9.65 -0.20 -43.88
N ARG A 34 10.45 0.32 -42.95
CA ARG A 34 11.57 -0.45 -42.45
C ARG A 34 10.95 -1.77 -42.06
N ASP A 35 11.39 -2.83 -42.72
CA ASP A 35 11.11 -4.18 -42.23
C ASP A 35 11.65 -4.23 -40.81
N VAL A 36 10.78 -4.02 -39.84
CA VAL A 36 11.10 -4.24 -38.42
C VAL A 36 11.16 -5.75 -38.32
N GLN A 37 12.36 -6.27 -38.40
CA GLN A 37 12.59 -7.70 -38.09
C GLN A 37 12.49 -7.85 -36.60
N PHE A 38 11.34 -8.34 -36.14
CA PHE A 38 11.07 -8.63 -34.74
C PHE A 38 11.93 -9.79 -34.20
N ASN A 39 12.70 -10.47 -35.05
CA ASN A 39 13.48 -11.64 -34.67
C ASN A 39 14.70 -11.32 -33.78
N ASP A 40 15.16 -10.08 -33.76
CA ASP A 40 16.32 -9.63 -32.96
C ASP A 40 15.90 -8.68 -31.81
N TRP A 41 14.61 -8.56 -31.55
CA TRP A 41 14.09 -7.72 -30.46
C TRP A 41 14.00 -8.56 -29.20
N GLU A 42 15.01 -8.51 -28.36
CA GLU A 42 14.90 -8.96 -27.00
C GLU A 42 13.98 -8.01 -26.25
N VAL A 43 12.84 -8.53 -25.79
CA VAL A 43 11.93 -7.78 -24.90
C VAL A 43 12.69 -7.56 -23.62
N PRO A 44 12.97 -6.32 -23.17
CA PRO A 44 13.58 -6.09 -21.88
C PRO A 44 12.75 -6.81 -20.78
N PRO A 45 13.39 -7.40 -19.77
CA PRO A 45 12.68 -8.08 -18.67
C PRO A 45 11.61 -7.19 -18.01
N ASP A 46 11.90 -5.90 -17.90
CA ASP A 46 11.04 -4.84 -17.37
C ASP A 46 9.87 -4.44 -18.29
N PHE A 47 9.84 -4.95 -19.54
CA PHE A 47 8.73 -4.71 -20.48
C PHE A 47 7.52 -5.62 -20.22
N LEU A 48 7.71 -6.74 -19.53
CA LEU A 48 6.60 -7.64 -19.21
C LEU A 48 5.98 -7.19 -17.89
N PRO A 49 4.73 -6.69 -17.92
CA PRO A 49 4.06 -6.29 -16.69
C PRO A 49 3.87 -7.49 -15.77
N MET A 50 4.22 -7.32 -14.50
CA MET A 50 4.07 -8.36 -13.47
C MET A 50 2.71 -8.28 -12.79
N ASN A 51 2.26 -9.42 -12.28
CA ASN A 51 1.16 -9.48 -11.33
C ASN A 51 1.74 -9.56 -9.92
N LEU A 52 1.26 -8.74 -9.02
CA LEU A 52 1.65 -8.78 -7.61
C LEU A 52 0.62 -9.55 -6.79
N HIS A 53 1.10 -10.48 -5.97
CA HIS A 53 0.31 -11.07 -4.88
C HIS A 53 0.65 -10.38 -3.55
N VAL A 54 -0.30 -9.61 -3.04
CA VAL A 54 -0.13 -8.78 -1.83
C VAL A 54 -0.90 -9.39 -0.67
N VAL A 55 -0.18 -9.76 0.39
CA VAL A 55 -0.75 -10.43 1.57
C VAL A 55 -0.85 -9.46 2.74
N GLY A 56 -2.03 -9.39 3.36
CA GLY A 56 -2.29 -8.62 4.57
C GLY A 56 -2.32 -9.51 5.82
N LEU A 57 -1.41 -9.29 6.76
CA LEU A 57 -1.36 -10.00 8.04
C LEU A 57 -1.75 -9.09 9.21
N GLY A 58 -2.16 -9.68 10.32
CA GLY A 58 -2.29 -8.99 11.58
C GLY A 58 -3.71 -8.71 12.05
N ASP A 59 -4.02 -7.46 12.40
CA ASP A 59 -5.20 -7.12 13.20
C ASP A 59 -6.28 -6.34 12.42
N SER A 60 -7.07 -5.56 13.15
CA SER A 60 -8.22 -4.82 12.60
C SER A 60 -7.84 -3.69 11.66
N LEU A 61 -6.62 -3.14 11.75
CA LEU A 61 -6.19 -2.05 10.86
C LEU A 61 -5.95 -2.56 9.45
N THR A 62 -5.21 -3.66 9.30
CA THR A 62 -5.03 -4.33 8.00
C THR A 62 -6.35 -4.90 7.49
N GLN A 63 -7.26 -5.35 8.38
CA GLN A 63 -8.58 -5.80 7.98
C GLN A 63 -9.49 -4.67 7.47
N GLY A 64 -9.17 -3.39 7.75
CA GLY A 64 -9.97 -2.24 7.33
C GLY A 64 -11.20 -1.98 8.21
N VAL A 65 -11.15 -2.36 9.50
CA VAL A 65 -12.26 -2.14 10.44
C VAL A 65 -12.43 -0.66 10.73
N GLY A 66 -13.66 -0.15 10.63
CA GLY A 66 -13.99 1.27 10.83
C GLY A 66 -14.11 2.07 9.52
N ASP A 67 -13.70 1.49 8.39
CA ASP A 67 -13.86 2.12 7.07
C ASP A 67 -15.32 2.08 6.63
N GLU A 68 -16.05 3.18 6.90
CA GLU A 68 -17.47 3.31 6.56
C GLU A 68 -17.72 3.37 5.05
N LEU A 69 -16.73 3.73 4.25
CA LEU A 69 -16.80 3.71 2.78
C LEU A 69 -16.56 2.31 2.20
N LYS A 70 -16.19 1.33 3.04
CA LYS A 70 -15.96 -0.07 2.65
C LYS A 70 -14.93 -0.24 1.54
N LYS A 71 -13.91 0.60 1.53
CA LYS A 71 -12.78 0.50 0.60
C LYS A 71 -11.69 -0.46 1.09
N GLY A 72 -11.90 -1.18 2.22
CA GLY A 72 -10.96 -2.18 2.75
C GLY A 72 -9.79 -1.63 3.56
N GLY A 73 -9.98 -0.44 4.19
CA GLY A 73 -8.95 0.20 4.97
C GLY A 73 -7.76 0.70 4.13
N TYR A 74 -6.59 0.88 4.74
CA TYR A 74 -5.39 1.29 4.03
C TYR A 74 -4.89 0.20 3.07
N PHE A 75 -5.06 -1.08 3.43
CA PHE A 75 -4.53 -2.22 2.71
C PHE A 75 -5.03 -2.28 1.26
N GLU A 76 -6.35 -2.29 1.06
CA GLU A 76 -6.94 -2.34 -0.28
C GLU A 76 -6.74 -1.03 -1.06
N ARG A 77 -6.66 0.12 -0.36
CA ARG A 77 -6.37 1.41 -1.01
C ARG A 77 -4.95 1.41 -1.59
N VAL A 78 -3.95 1.08 -0.77
CA VAL A 78 -2.56 0.98 -1.24
C VAL A 78 -2.43 -0.05 -2.35
N ALA A 79 -3.06 -1.23 -2.21
CA ALA A 79 -3.05 -2.25 -3.27
C ALA A 79 -3.67 -1.74 -4.59
N SER A 80 -4.71 -0.91 -4.51
CA SER A 80 -5.28 -0.25 -5.69
C SER A 80 -4.29 0.69 -6.36
N ASP A 81 -3.56 1.51 -5.58
CA ASP A 81 -2.59 2.47 -6.10
C ASP A 81 -1.35 1.77 -6.68
N LEU A 82 -0.97 0.61 -6.16
CA LEU A 82 0.11 -0.20 -6.75
C LEU A 82 -0.18 -0.61 -8.19
N THR A 83 -1.44 -0.68 -8.63
CA THR A 83 -1.78 -0.94 -10.04
C THR A 83 -1.38 0.20 -10.98
N GLU A 84 -1.15 1.40 -10.46
CA GLU A 84 -0.71 2.56 -11.24
C GLU A 84 0.83 2.61 -11.36
N TRP A 85 1.56 1.74 -10.68
CA TRP A 85 3.00 1.69 -10.76
C TRP A 85 3.47 1.09 -12.09
N GLU A 86 4.52 1.69 -12.64
CA GLU A 86 5.09 1.22 -13.91
C GLU A 86 5.55 -0.24 -13.78
N GLY A 87 5.19 -1.07 -14.75
CA GLY A 87 5.53 -2.49 -14.75
C GLY A 87 4.56 -3.39 -13.98
N ILE A 88 3.54 -2.86 -13.28
CA ILE A 88 2.52 -3.67 -12.60
C ILE A 88 1.26 -3.76 -13.46
N SER A 89 0.83 -4.98 -13.78
CA SER A 89 -0.37 -5.26 -14.59
C SER A 89 -1.62 -5.50 -13.74
N PHE A 90 -1.44 -6.17 -12.62
CA PHE A 90 -2.53 -6.56 -11.74
C PHE A 90 -2.02 -6.78 -10.32
N VAL A 91 -2.82 -6.44 -9.33
CA VAL A 91 -2.58 -6.70 -7.91
C VAL A 91 -3.67 -7.61 -7.38
N GLU A 92 -3.28 -8.83 -6.98
CA GLU A 92 -4.11 -9.75 -6.24
C GLU A 92 -3.91 -9.53 -4.74
N THR A 93 -4.99 -9.30 -4.01
CA THR A 93 -4.94 -9.09 -2.56
C THR A 93 -5.47 -10.31 -1.81
N GLU A 94 -4.75 -10.72 -0.76
CA GLU A 94 -5.23 -11.71 0.19
C GLU A 94 -5.14 -11.16 1.62
N ASN A 95 -6.28 -10.74 2.17
CA ASN A 95 -6.34 -10.14 3.50
C ASN A 95 -6.61 -11.22 4.58
N LEU A 96 -5.54 -11.67 5.24
CA LEU A 96 -5.56 -12.67 6.31
C LEU A 96 -5.62 -12.06 7.71
N ALA A 97 -5.74 -10.74 7.81
CA ALA A 97 -5.84 -10.02 9.05
C ALA A 97 -7.19 -10.25 9.74
N LYS A 98 -7.23 -10.09 11.07
CA LYS A 98 -8.45 -10.32 11.83
C LYS A 98 -8.58 -9.35 13.00
N ARG A 99 -9.75 -8.70 13.09
CA ARG A 99 -10.09 -7.82 14.21
C ARG A 99 -9.81 -8.46 15.56
N GLY A 100 -9.15 -7.70 16.44
CA GLY A 100 -8.88 -8.09 17.80
C GLY A 100 -7.70 -9.05 17.96
N ARG A 101 -7.00 -9.41 16.88
CA ARG A 101 -5.84 -10.31 16.94
C ARG A 101 -4.68 -9.68 17.69
N ARG A 102 -4.09 -10.45 18.59
CA ARG A 102 -2.84 -10.15 19.28
C ARG A 102 -1.67 -10.89 18.64
N SER A 103 -0.47 -10.50 19.03
CA SER A 103 0.77 -11.10 18.51
C SER A 103 0.87 -12.61 18.81
N ASP A 104 0.43 -13.07 19.98
CA ASP A 104 0.39 -14.51 20.32
C ASP A 104 -0.51 -15.31 19.36
N GLN A 105 -1.65 -14.74 18.98
CA GLN A 105 -2.59 -15.37 18.05
C GLN A 105 -2.11 -15.28 16.58
N LEU A 106 -1.28 -14.29 16.25
CA LEU A 106 -0.65 -14.23 14.94
C LEU A 106 0.42 -15.34 14.80
N VAL A 107 1.24 -15.57 15.83
CA VAL A 107 2.17 -16.72 15.89
C VAL A 107 1.43 -18.01 15.60
N GLU A 108 0.33 -18.29 16.33
CA GLU A 108 -0.50 -19.49 16.12
C GLU A 108 -1.09 -19.57 14.70
N GLN A 109 -1.43 -18.42 14.10
CA GLN A 109 -1.95 -18.39 12.73
C GLN A 109 -0.89 -18.82 11.70
N LEU A 110 0.34 -18.39 11.88
CA LEU A 110 1.46 -18.70 10.97
C LEU A 110 1.82 -20.19 10.93
N GLU A 111 1.34 -20.98 11.89
CA GLU A 111 1.49 -22.46 11.89
C GLU A 111 0.54 -23.15 10.89
N LYS A 112 -0.47 -22.48 10.38
CA LYS A 112 -1.49 -23.07 9.50
C LYS A 112 -0.97 -23.23 8.06
N PRO A 113 -1.13 -24.40 7.45
CA PRO A 113 -0.61 -24.66 6.11
C PRO A 113 -1.14 -23.70 5.03
N GLU A 114 -2.42 -23.31 5.10
CA GLU A 114 -3.02 -22.36 4.17
C GLU A 114 -2.38 -20.97 4.27
N ILE A 115 -2.07 -20.51 5.48
CA ILE A 115 -1.41 -19.22 5.72
C ILE A 115 0.05 -19.27 5.22
N GLN A 116 0.72 -20.39 5.46
CA GLN A 116 2.10 -20.60 4.99
C GLN A 116 2.18 -20.61 3.47
N ALA A 117 1.17 -21.16 2.78
CA ALA A 117 1.11 -21.14 1.33
C ALA A 117 1.00 -19.69 0.82
N SER A 118 0.05 -18.91 1.36
CA SER A 118 -0.14 -17.50 0.97
C SER A 118 1.14 -16.66 1.19
N ILE A 119 1.85 -16.89 2.31
CA ILE A 119 3.10 -16.17 2.59
C ILE A 119 4.22 -16.56 1.60
N LYS A 120 4.31 -17.83 1.23
CA LYS A 120 5.34 -18.29 0.27
C LYS A 120 5.18 -17.68 -1.10
N ASP A 121 3.94 -17.46 -1.51
CA ASP A 121 3.58 -16.96 -2.83
C ASP A 121 3.42 -15.42 -2.85
N ALA A 122 3.64 -14.74 -1.71
CA ALA A 122 3.50 -13.29 -1.60
C ALA A 122 4.69 -12.56 -2.23
N ASP A 123 4.41 -11.52 -3.01
CA ASP A 123 5.41 -10.57 -3.52
C ASP A 123 5.60 -9.39 -2.55
N LEU A 124 4.58 -9.08 -1.75
CA LEU A 124 4.59 -7.99 -0.78
C LEU A 124 3.69 -8.33 0.42
N ILE A 125 4.16 -8.07 1.63
CA ILE A 125 3.42 -8.37 2.86
C ILE A 125 3.21 -7.09 3.67
N PHE A 126 1.94 -6.76 3.95
CA PHE A 126 1.56 -5.69 4.89
C PHE A 126 1.20 -6.27 6.25
N MET A 127 1.63 -5.61 7.33
CA MET A 127 1.38 -6.10 8.68
C MET A 127 1.03 -4.98 9.66
N THR A 128 0.00 -5.22 10.47
CA THR A 128 -0.30 -4.43 11.68
C THR A 128 -0.52 -5.39 12.85
N ILE A 129 0.22 -5.21 13.96
CA ILE A 129 0.05 -6.03 15.16
C ILE A 129 0.62 -5.33 16.40
N GLY A 130 0.05 -5.58 17.57
CA GLY A 130 0.52 -5.04 18.86
C GLY A 130 -0.50 -4.15 19.56
N GLY A 131 -1.38 -3.46 18.84
CA GLY A 131 -2.41 -2.61 19.42
C GLY A 131 -3.33 -3.39 20.36
N ASN A 132 -3.71 -4.62 20.03
CA ASN A 132 -4.55 -5.47 20.89
C ASN A 132 -3.79 -6.06 22.09
N ASP A 133 -2.47 -6.21 22.00
CA ASP A 133 -1.62 -6.60 23.12
C ASP A 133 -1.63 -5.50 24.21
N ILE A 134 -1.42 -4.24 23.80
CA ILE A 134 -1.55 -3.06 24.66
C ILE A 134 -2.97 -2.97 25.26
N MET A 135 -3.99 -3.11 24.42
CA MET A 135 -5.39 -3.02 24.88
C MET A 135 -5.77 -4.12 25.88
N LYS A 136 -5.19 -5.31 25.80
CA LYS A 136 -5.34 -6.37 26.80
C LYS A 136 -4.82 -5.93 28.16
N VAL A 137 -3.63 -5.32 28.21
CA VAL A 137 -3.03 -4.79 29.45
C VAL A 137 -3.86 -3.63 29.99
N LEU A 138 -4.27 -2.70 29.12
CA LEU A 138 -5.07 -1.55 29.49
C LEU A 138 -6.40 -1.98 30.16
N LYS A 139 -7.15 -2.90 29.55
CA LYS A 139 -8.41 -3.41 30.08
C LYS A 139 -8.25 -4.11 31.43
N ALA A 140 -7.14 -4.80 31.65
CA ALA A 140 -6.84 -5.46 32.92
C ALA A 140 -6.45 -4.47 34.03
N ASN A 141 -6.08 -3.23 33.70
CA ASN A 141 -5.54 -2.23 34.63
C ASN A 141 -6.32 -0.90 34.63
N LEU A 142 -7.56 -0.88 34.12
CA LEU A 142 -8.38 0.34 33.93
C LEU A 142 -8.52 1.22 35.19
N PHE A 143 -8.53 0.63 36.40
CA PHE A 143 -8.73 1.36 37.66
C PHE A 143 -7.41 1.82 38.33
N LYS A 144 -6.27 1.38 37.83
CA LYS A 144 -4.93 1.76 38.29
C LYS A 144 -3.95 1.60 37.14
N LEU A 145 -3.87 2.60 36.28
CA LEU A 145 -2.87 2.66 35.22
C LEU A 145 -1.47 2.65 35.87
N LYS A 146 -0.82 1.48 35.80
CA LYS A 146 0.59 1.30 36.15
C LYS A 146 1.34 0.98 34.88
N THR A 147 2.49 1.56 34.70
CA THR A 147 3.34 1.36 33.52
C THR A 147 4.00 -0.03 33.48
N ALA A 148 4.36 -0.59 34.65
CA ALA A 148 5.07 -1.87 34.75
C ALA A 148 4.40 -3.06 34.00
N PRO A 149 3.06 -3.25 34.01
CA PRO A 149 2.43 -4.31 33.22
C PRO A 149 2.61 -4.15 31.72
N PHE A 150 2.69 -2.91 31.21
CA PHE A 150 2.90 -2.64 29.78
C PHE A 150 4.32 -2.98 29.33
N TYR A 151 5.33 -2.68 30.17
CA TYR A 151 6.71 -3.05 29.88
C TYR A 151 6.94 -4.56 29.98
N LYS A 152 6.27 -5.24 30.91
CA LYS A 152 6.30 -6.71 30.97
C LYS A 152 5.69 -7.34 29.72
N GLU A 153 4.59 -6.78 29.21
CA GLU A 153 3.97 -7.27 27.97
C GLU A 153 4.84 -6.93 26.75
N LEU A 154 5.50 -5.76 26.75
CA LEU A 154 6.44 -5.35 25.69
C LEU A 154 7.55 -6.39 25.51
N GLU A 155 8.19 -6.87 26.61
CA GLU A 155 9.20 -7.94 26.52
C GLU A 155 8.66 -9.23 25.86
N GLY A 156 7.38 -9.56 26.13
CA GLY A 156 6.71 -10.70 25.51
C GLY A 156 6.38 -10.45 24.05
N TYR A 157 5.94 -9.23 23.73
CA TYR A 157 5.62 -8.79 22.39
C TYR A 157 6.86 -8.80 21.47
N GLU A 158 7.99 -8.26 21.92
CA GLU A 158 9.25 -8.26 21.17
C GLU A 158 9.68 -9.67 20.77
N LYS A 159 9.57 -10.64 21.68
CA LYS A 159 9.88 -12.05 21.38
C LYS A 159 8.96 -12.61 20.30
N ARG A 160 7.65 -12.37 20.42
CA ARG A 160 6.67 -12.83 19.44
C ARG A 160 6.81 -12.12 18.10
N LEU A 161 7.15 -10.83 18.11
CA LEU A 161 7.40 -10.09 16.86
C LEU A 161 8.62 -10.65 16.12
N ASN A 162 9.71 -10.93 16.82
CA ASN A 162 10.87 -11.59 16.23
C ASN A 162 10.54 -13.00 15.71
N GLU A 163 9.70 -13.76 16.40
CA GLU A 163 9.22 -15.07 15.97
C GLU A 163 8.36 -14.96 14.69
N ILE A 164 7.46 -13.98 14.64
CA ILE A 164 6.64 -13.69 13.45
C ILE A 164 7.52 -13.39 12.25
N PHE A 165 8.48 -12.46 12.39
CA PHE A 165 9.42 -12.11 11.32
C PHE A 165 10.27 -13.31 10.90
N GLY A 166 10.82 -14.04 11.86
CA GLY A 166 11.61 -15.27 11.58
C GLY A 166 10.81 -16.33 10.84
N THR A 167 9.53 -16.53 11.20
CA THR A 167 8.64 -17.47 10.52
C THR A 167 8.33 -17.02 9.10
N VAL A 168 7.99 -15.73 8.90
CA VAL A 168 7.73 -15.19 7.57
C VAL A 168 8.97 -15.31 6.70
N ARG A 169 10.17 -14.96 7.18
CA ARG A 169 11.41 -15.06 6.43
C ARG A 169 11.82 -16.49 6.13
N ALA A 170 11.52 -17.44 7.00
CA ALA A 170 11.75 -18.87 6.73
C ALA A 170 10.84 -19.41 5.61
N LEU A 171 9.67 -18.80 5.40
CA LEU A 171 8.72 -19.16 4.36
C LEU A 171 8.98 -18.39 3.06
N ASN A 172 9.30 -17.10 3.17
CA ASN A 172 9.53 -16.19 2.06
C ASN A 172 10.66 -15.21 2.43
N PRO A 173 11.90 -15.45 1.97
CA PRO A 173 13.05 -14.59 2.26
C PRO A 173 13.02 -13.26 1.47
N ASP A 174 12.31 -13.23 0.34
CA ASP A 174 12.45 -12.21 -0.69
C ASP A 174 11.35 -11.12 -0.60
N ALA A 175 10.11 -11.45 -0.21
CA ALA A 175 9.02 -10.48 -0.16
C ALA A 175 9.28 -9.35 0.87
N PRO A 176 9.22 -8.06 0.49
CA PRO A 176 9.27 -6.98 1.45
C PRO A 176 8.15 -7.08 2.49
N ILE A 177 8.47 -6.80 3.78
CA ILE A 177 7.47 -6.71 4.85
C ILE A 177 7.28 -5.24 5.22
N VAL A 178 6.07 -4.72 5.07
CA VAL A 178 5.71 -3.35 5.40
C VAL A 178 4.92 -3.34 6.71
N MET A 179 5.57 -2.92 7.79
CA MET A 179 5.02 -2.95 9.14
C MET A 179 4.62 -1.56 9.62
N SER A 180 3.35 -1.40 10.02
CA SER A 180 2.88 -0.17 10.64
C SER A 180 3.34 -0.02 12.08
N GLY A 181 3.64 1.21 12.47
CA GLY A 181 3.67 1.61 13.87
C GLY A 181 2.28 1.64 14.51
N LEU A 182 2.25 1.87 15.81
CA LEU A 182 1.04 2.01 16.62
C LEU A 182 0.74 3.49 16.86
N TYR A 183 -0.53 3.84 17.00
CA TYR A 183 -0.98 5.14 17.47
C TYR A 183 -1.65 5.04 18.84
N ASN A 184 -1.85 6.18 19.49
CA ASN A 184 -2.46 6.27 20.80
C ASN A 184 -3.97 6.54 20.70
N PRO A 185 -4.86 5.57 20.88
CA PRO A 185 -6.30 5.79 20.80
C PRO A 185 -6.86 6.52 22.03
N MET A 186 -6.07 6.67 23.10
CA MET A 186 -6.50 7.30 24.35
C MET A 186 -6.45 8.84 24.29
N LEU A 187 -5.84 9.44 23.26
CA LEU A 187 -5.73 10.88 23.08
C LEU A 187 -7.08 11.62 23.14
N ILE A 188 -8.17 10.94 22.73
CA ILE A 188 -9.51 11.51 22.73
C ILE A 188 -10.24 11.33 24.07
N ILE A 189 -9.80 10.39 24.91
CA ILE A 189 -10.57 9.90 26.05
C ILE A 189 -10.12 10.52 27.36
N THR A 190 -8.85 10.90 27.52
CA THR A 190 -8.30 11.38 28.81
C THR A 190 -7.10 12.30 28.65
N ASP A 191 -6.99 13.27 29.57
CA ASP A 191 -5.83 14.16 29.70
C ASP A 191 -4.62 13.48 30.42
N GLU A 192 -4.78 12.26 30.96
CA GLU A 192 -3.69 11.46 31.57
C GLU A 192 -2.79 10.78 30.51
N VAL A 193 -2.49 11.51 29.45
CA VAL A 193 -1.97 11.00 28.18
C VAL A 193 -0.46 10.73 28.20
N LYS A 194 0.30 11.45 29.02
CA LYS A 194 1.78 11.46 28.89
C LYS A 194 2.44 10.11 29.14
N GLU A 195 1.96 9.36 30.12
CA GLU A 195 2.54 8.04 30.45
C GLU A 195 2.19 7.01 29.39
N PHE A 196 0.96 7.08 28.85
CA PHE A 196 0.54 6.18 27.79
C PHE A 196 1.24 6.51 26.46
N GLU A 197 1.50 7.77 26.23
CA GLU A 197 2.27 8.27 25.08
C GLU A 197 3.69 7.70 25.06
N THR A 198 4.34 7.67 26.23
CA THR A 198 5.66 7.04 26.38
C THR A 198 5.60 5.55 26.08
N ILE A 199 4.57 4.84 26.56
CA ILE A 199 4.37 3.41 26.26
C ILE A 199 4.25 3.17 24.75
N ILE A 200 3.43 3.96 24.04
CA ILE A 200 3.28 3.82 22.57
C ILE A 200 4.61 4.10 21.86
N THR A 201 5.34 5.09 22.32
CA THR A 201 6.66 5.43 21.75
C THR A 201 7.65 4.28 21.91
N ASP A 202 7.73 3.68 23.11
CA ASP A 202 8.65 2.56 23.40
C ASP A 202 8.26 1.30 22.60
N TRP A 203 6.96 1.05 22.43
CA TRP A 203 6.47 -0.04 21.60
C TRP A 203 6.79 0.19 20.11
N ASN A 204 6.65 1.41 19.61
CA ASN A 204 7.03 1.75 18.24
C ASN A 204 8.55 1.61 18.04
N GLN A 205 9.36 1.96 19.04
CA GLN A 205 10.81 1.77 18.98
C GLN A 205 11.17 0.28 18.88
N ALA A 206 10.45 -0.60 19.60
CA ALA A 206 10.65 -2.05 19.50
C ALA A 206 10.27 -2.59 18.11
N ILE A 207 9.17 -2.11 17.53
CA ILE A 207 8.75 -2.47 16.16
C ILE A 207 9.80 -2.00 15.15
N GLU A 208 10.18 -0.73 15.19
CA GLU A 208 11.17 -0.13 14.29
C GLU A 208 12.51 -0.86 14.36
N THR A 209 12.94 -1.24 15.58
CA THR A 209 14.17 -2.01 15.78
C THR A 209 14.08 -3.39 15.12
N THR A 210 12.97 -4.11 15.26
CA THR A 210 12.77 -5.42 14.63
C THR A 210 12.76 -5.29 13.10
N VAL A 211 12.07 -4.31 12.56
CA VAL A 211 12.02 -4.02 11.12
C VAL A 211 13.42 -3.68 10.58
N ALA A 212 14.17 -2.84 11.28
CA ALA A 212 15.53 -2.45 10.86
C ALA A 212 16.52 -3.62 10.86
N LEU A 213 16.31 -4.63 11.71
CA LEU A 213 17.15 -5.83 11.77
C LEU A 213 16.85 -6.83 10.64
N ASP A 214 15.67 -6.77 10.04
CA ASP A 214 15.25 -7.70 8.99
C ASP A 214 15.93 -7.42 7.64
N GLY A 215 16.25 -6.18 7.34
CA GLY A 215 17.00 -5.79 6.14
C GLY A 215 16.18 -5.71 4.84
N ASN A 216 15.02 -6.36 4.76
CA ASN A 216 14.06 -6.26 3.64
C ASN A 216 12.65 -5.95 4.16
N SER A 217 12.58 -4.97 5.06
CA SER A 217 11.34 -4.52 5.68
C SER A 217 11.28 -3.01 5.79
N CYS A 218 10.07 -2.48 5.76
CA CYS A 218 9.79 -1.05 5.85
C CYS A 218 8.93 -0.74 7.07
N PHE A 219 9.39 0.15 7.96
CA PHE A 219 8.58 0.66 9.06
C PHE A 219 7.81 1.89 8.62
N VAL A 220 6.49 1.89 8.80
CA VAL A 220 5.59 2.99 8.46
C VAL A 220 5.08 3.64 9.74
N PRO A 221 5.61 4.80 10.16
CA PRO A 221 5.11 5.52 11.32
C PRO A 221 3.75 6.13 11.02
N VAL A 222 2.76 5.89 11.91
CA VAL A 222 1.39 6.42 11.76
C VAL A 222 0.93 7.22 12.97
N LYS A 223 1.73 7.26 14.06
CA LYS A 223 1.37 7.87 15.33
C LYS A 223 0.95 9.33 15.17
N ASP A 224 1.74 10.13 14.49
CA ASP A 224 1.53 11.56 14.23
C ASP A 224 0.24 11.83 13.45
N LEU A 225 -0.15 10.95 12.52
CA LEU A 225 -1.40 11.10 11.75
C LEU A 225 -2.62 11.19 12.66
N PHE A 226 -2.62 10.38 13.72
CA PHE A 226 -3.72 10.31 14.68
C PHE A 226 -3.61 11.38 15.77
N GLU A 227 -2.42 11.84 16.10
CA GLU A 227 -2.20 12.95 17.04
C GLU A 227 -2.66 14.29 16.46
N GLU A 228 -2.24 14.58 15.24
CA GLU A 228 -2.53 15.86 14.58
C GLU A 228 -3.99 15.97 14.12
N ASN A 229 -4.65 14.84 13.86
CA ASN A 229 -6.00 14.78 13.29
C ASN A 229 -7.04 14.11 14.20
N ALA A 230 -6.77 13.98 15.51
CA ALA A 230 -7.55 13.19 16.44
C ALA A 230 -9.08 13.42 16.40
N ASN A 231 -9.53 14.62 16.06
CA ASN A 231 -10.96 14.96 16.02
C ASN A 231 -11.69 14.47 14.76
N VAL A 232 -10.98 14.03 13.74
CA VAL A 232 -11.57 13.76 12.41
C VAL A 232 -11.26 12.36 11.84
N VAL A 233 -10.30 11.65 12.40
CA VAL A 233 -9.78 10.40 11.81
C VAL A 233 -10.33 9.11 12.42
N TYR A 234 -11.06 9.20 13.55
CA TYR A 234 -11.58 8.03 14.23
C TYR A 234 -13.01 7.68 13.85
N HIS A 235 -13.28 6.38 13.75
CA HIS A 235 -14.63 5.83 13.66
C HIS A 235 -15.41 6.06 14.97
N THR A 236 -16.70 5.80 14.98
CA THR A 236 -17.61 5.98 16.13
C THR A 236 -17.23 5.19 17.38
N ASP A 237 -16.35 4.21 17.28
CA ASP A 237 -15.81 3.46 18.42
C ASP A 237 -14.60 4.15 19.08
N PHE A 238 -14.15 5.29 18.56
CA PHE A 238 -13.02 6.08 19.04
C PHE A 238 -11.70 5.29 19.16
N PHE A 239 -11.60 4.21 18.41
CA PHE A 239 -10.44 3.32 18.42
C PHE A 239 -9.91 3.03 17.01
N HIS A 240 -10.77 2.66 16.08
CA HIS A 240 -10.39 2.39 14.72
C HIS A 240 -10.39 3.66 13.87
N PRO A 241 -9.55 3.72 12.82
CA PRO A 241 -9.66 4.79 11.83
C PRO A 241 -11.01 4.75 11.13
N ASN A 242 -11.53 5.91 10.78
CA ASN A 242 -12.59 6.06 9.79
C ASN A 242 -12.01 6.10 8.36
N ALA A 243 -12.83 6.34 7.34
CA ALA A 243 -12.36 6.42 5.96
C ALA A 243 -11.26 7.47 5.77
N GLN A 244 -11.39 8.65 6.38
CA GLN A 244 -10.37 9.71 6.32
C GLN A 244 -9.07 9.29 7.01
N GLY A 245 -9.15 8.61 8.15
CA GLY A 245 -7.98 8.05 8.82
C GLY A 245 -7.24 7.03 7.96
N TYR A 246 -7.99 6.20 7.23
CA TYR A 246 -7.40 5.25 6.28
C TYR A 246 -6.85 5.93 5.02
N ASP A 247 -7.44 7.02 4.53
CA ASP A 247 -6.88 7.81 3.42
C ASP A 247 -5.52 8.43 3.84
N LEU A 248 -5.39 8.95 5.06
CA LEU A 248 -4.10 9.44 5.57
C LEU A 248 -3.06 8.31 5.75
N MET A 249 -3.50 7.12 6.16
CA MET A 249 -2.61 5.96 6.23
C MET A 249 -2.13 5.55 4.84
N GLU A 250 -3.02 5.46 3.85
CA GLU A 250 -2.71 5.16 2.45
C GLU A 250 -1.60 6.09 1.92
N GLU A 251 -1.78 7.42 2.01
CA GLU A 251 -0.77 8.41 1.61
C GLU A 251 0.57 8.18 2.32
N ARG A 252 0.54 7.87 3.62
CA ARG A 252 1.72 7.59 4.42
C ARG A 252 2.42 6.31 3.95
N TYR A 253 1.68 5.25 3.67
CA TYR A 253 2.22 3.99 3.18
C TYR A 253 2.89 4.15 1.82
N LEU A 254 2.23 4.78 0.84
CA LEU A 254 2.79 5.03 -0.48
C LEU A 254 4.13 5.79 -0.39
N LYS A 255 4.17 6.85 0.41
CA LYS A 255 5.41 7.61 0.65
C LYS A 255 6.53 6.73 1.21
N TYR A 256 6.22 5.81 2.15
CA TYR A 256 7.23 4.98 2.78
C TYR A 256 7.63 3.78 1.93
N LEU A 257 6.74 3.24 1.10
CA LEU A 257 7.10 2.23 0.10
C LEU A 257 8.21 2.77 -0.82
N GLU A 258 8.05 4.00 -1.34
CA GLU A 258 9.08 4.67 -2.15
C GLU A 258 10.36 4.92 -1.33
N ALA A 259 10.24 5.47 -0.12
CA ALA A 259 11.39 5.80 0.72
C ALA A 259 12.21 4.58 1.16
N CYS A 260 11.56 3.41 1.28
CA CYS A 260 12.20 2.14 1.60
C CYS A 260 12.74 1.38 0.38
N GLY A 261 12.55 1.90 -0.84
CA GLY A 261 13.01 1.24 -2.07
C GLY A 261 12.21 -0.02 -2.43
N VAL A 262 10.94 -0.11 -2.00
CA VAL A 262 10.09 -1.26 -2.32
C VAL A 262 9.85 -1.40 -3.83
N PRO A 263 9.67 -0.31 -4.62
CA PRO A 263 9.54 -0.40 -6.06
C PRO A 263 10.75 -1.08 -6.72
N GLU A 264 11.97 -0.73 -6.28
CA GLU A 264 13.22 -1.28 -6.80
C GLU A 264 13.38 -2.76 -6.45
N VAL A 265 12.94 -3.18 -5.26
CA VAL A 265 12.96 -4.60 -4.85
C VAL A 265 11.99 -5.40 -5.71
N LEU A 266 10.76 -4.92 -5.90
CA LEU A 266 9.75 -5.59 -6.72
C LEU A 266 10.17 -5.68 -8.19
N GLN A 267 10.80 -4.64 -8.75
CA GLN A 267 11.35 -4.63 -10.11
C GLN A 267 12.56 -5.56 -10.25
N GLY A 268 13.44 -5.62 -9.25
CA GLY A 268 14.62 -6.50 -9.27
C GLY A 268 14.30 -7.99 -9.24
N GLU A 269 13.09 -8.39 -8.89
CA GLU A 269 12.62 -9.78 -9.04
C GLU A 269 12.30 -10.15 -10.50
N LEU A 270 12.06 -9.14 -11.37
CA LEU A 270 11.90 -9.35 -12.81
C LEU A 270 13.23 -9.70 -13.51
N ASP A 271 14.36 -9.37 -12.90
CA ASP A 271 15.71 -9.62 -13.44
C ASP A 271 16.29 -10.99 -13.03
N ARG A 272 15.56 -11.81 -12.27
CA ARG A 272 15.98 -13.15 -11.84
C ARG A 272 15.25 -14.24 -12.59
#